data_a93e74d31295b99d3b1f70daa8f7a576
#
_entry.id   a93e74d31295b99d3b1f70daa8f7a576
#
_cell.length_a   1.000
_cell.length_b   1.000
_cell.length_c   1.000
_cell.angle_alpha   90.00
_cell.angle_beta   90.00
_cell.angle_gamma   90.00
#
_symmetry.space_group_name_H-M   'P 1'
#
loop_
_entity.id
_entity.type
_entity.pdbx_description
1 polymer ?
#
loop_
_entity_poly.entity_id
_entity_poly.type
_entity_poly.pdbx_seq_one_letter_code
_entity_poly.pdbx_strand_id
1 'polypeptide(L)'
;MIYLDSSATSFLKPPQVAEAVFKSFSTIGNAGRGAHAPTLNASRLIYDTRDKLAALFGSPDPSRIVFACNATEALNIAIHGAVHTGEHVITTACEHNSVLRPLYLKEETGTELTIIPADEKGRIRYHLLNASLKPNTA
;
A
#
# COMPACT_ATOMS: atom_id res chain seq x y z
N MET A 1 -11.84 -18.41 -20.41
CA MET A 1 -12.37 -17.22 -19.71
C MET A 1 -11.31 -16.12 -19.81
N ILE A 2 -11.69 -14.91 -20.19
CA ILE A 2 -10.80 -13.75 -20.17
C ILE A 2 -11.09 -13.00 -18.86
N TYR A 3 -10.06 -12.82 -18.00
CA TYR A 3 -10.17 -12.10 -16.73
C TYR A 3 -9.38 -10.80 -16.82
N LEU A 4 -10.08 -9.65 -16.71
CA LEU A 4 -9.50 -8.31 -16.88
C LEU A 4 -9.51 -7.46 -15.59
N ASP A 5 -9.75 -8.08 -14.44
CA ASP A 5 -9.89 -7.41 -13.14
C ASP A 5 -8.78 -7.79 -12.13
N SER A 6 -7.58 -8.08 -12.64
CA SER A 6 -6.43 -8.43 -11.80
C SER A 6 -5.95 -7.29 -10.90
N SER A 7 -6.33 -6.05 -11.19
CA SER A 7 -6.08 -4.90 -10.33
C SER A 7 -6.87 -4.95 -9.01
N ALA A 8 -8.07 -5.52 -9.03
CA ALA A 8 -8.85 -5.75 -7.82
C ALA A 8 -8.33 -6.95 -7.03
N THR A 9 -8.11 -8.07 -7.72
CA THR A 9 -7.46 -9.28 -7.17
C THR A 9 -7.00 -10.20 -8.30
N SER A 10 -5.87 -10.85 -8.13
CA SER A 10 -5.41 -11.87 -9.09
C SER A 10 -6.34 -13.09 -9.05
N PHE A 11 -6.92 -13.50 -10.19
CA PHE A 11 -7.76 -14.70 -10.27
C PHE A 11 -6.93 -15.97 -10.13
N LEU A 12 -5.89 -16.08 -10.95
CA LEU A 12 -4.96 -17.22 -10.89
C LEU A 12 -3.80 -16.88 -9.95
N LYS A 13 -3.65 -17.68 -8.89
CA LYS A 13 -2.53 -17.62 -7.96
C LYS A 13 -1.57 -18.77 -8.25
N PRO A 14 -0.26 -18.58 -8.14
CA PRO A 14 0.68 -19.69 -8.21
C PRO A 14 0.33 -20.80 -7.20
N PRO A 15 0.41 -22.09 -7.56
CA PRO A 15 0.08 -23.20 -6.66
C PRO A 15 0.82 -23.13 -5.32
N GLN A 16 2.06 -22.66 -5.33
CA GLN A 16 2.91 -22.48 -4.14
C GLN A 16 2.28 -21.56 -3.08
N VAL A 17 1.42 -20.60 -3.50
CA VAL A 17 0.72 -19.72 -2.55
C VAL A 17 -0.28 -20.52 -1.72
N ALA A 18 -1.10 -21.35 -2.37
CA ALA A 18 -2.07 -22.19 -1.67
C ALA A 18 -1.38 -23.22 -0.75
N GLU A 19 -0.31 -23.84 -1.22
CA GLU A 19 0.50 -24.78 -0.45
C GLU A 19 1.11 -24.12 0.80
N ALA A 20 1.68 -22.93 0.67
CA ALA A 20 2.27 -22.18 1.78
C ALA A 20 1.21 -21.81 2.83
N VAL A 21 0.04 -21.34 2.39
CA VAL A 21 -1.08 -21.03 3.29
C VAL A 21 -1.55 -22.28 4.02
N PHE A 22 -1.78 -23.38 3.32
CA PHE A 22 -2.21 -24.65 3.92
C PHE A 22 -1.20 -25.16 4.96
N LYS A 23 0.10 -25.14 4.62
CA LYS A 23 1.17 -25.56 5.53
C LYS A 23 1.21 -24.68 6.78
N SER A 24 0.92 -23.39 6.67
CA SER A 24 0.97 -22.45 7.79
C SER A 24 -0.01 -22.82 8.91
N PHE A 25 -1.20 -23.35 8.58
CA PHE A 25 -2.21 -23.72 9.58
C PHE A 25 -1.73 -24.76 10.59
N SER A 26 -0.76 -25.62 10.24
CA SER A 26 -0.23 -26.67 11.12
C SER A 26 1.17 -26.39 11.66
N THR A 27 1.85 -25.33 11.21
CA THR A 27 3.27 -25.12 11.52
C THR A 27 3.59 -23.83 12.24
N ILE A 28 2.66 -22.85 12.23
CA ILE A 28 2.87 -21.54 12.87
C ILE A 28 1.91 -21.32 14.03
N GLY A 29 2.39 -20.56 15.03
CA GLY A 29 1.61 -20.07 16.15
C GLY A 29 1.52 -18.55 16.15
N ASN A 30 1.29 -17.94 17.30
CA ASN A 30 1.29 -16.50 17.47
C ASN A 30 2.71 -15.93 17.37
N ALA A 31 2.97 -15.04 16.42
CA ALA A 31 4.29 -14.47 16.18
C ALA A 31 4.81 -13.53 17.28
N GLY A 32 3.96 -13.09 18.21
CA GLY A 32 4.33 -12.03 19.18
C GLY A 32 4.56 -12.54 20.61
N ARG A 33 4.24 -13.79 20.94
CA ARG A 33 4.22 -14.26 22.32
C ARG A 33 4.69 -15.72 22.45
N GLY A 34 5.75 -15.90 23.24
CA GLY A 34 6.30 -17.20 23.54
C GLY A 34 7.61 -17.51 22.81
N ALA A 35 8.33 -18.52 23.30
CA ALA A 35 9.63 -18.94 22.77
C ALA A 35 9.60 -20.37 22.21
N HIS A 36 8.42 -20.97 22.03
CA HIS A 36 8.28 -22.32 21.49
C HIS A 36 8.35 -22.31 19.95
N ALA A 37 8.66 -23.48 19.37
CA ALA A 37 8.93 -23.62 17.94
C ALA A 37 7.85 -23.03 17.01
N PRO A 38 6.53 -23.24 17.20
CA PRO A 38 5.51 -22.61 16.34
C PRO A 38 5.52 -21.09 16.34
N THR A 39 5.78 -20.44 17.49
CA THR A 39 5.91 -18.98 17.59
C THR A 39 7.14 -18.47 16.87
N LEU A 40 8.29 -19.12 17.06
CA LEU A 40 9.52 -18.75 16.37
C LEU A 40 9.39 -18.93 14.85
N ASN A 41 8.69 -19.98 14.40
CA ASN A 41 8.42 -20.20 12.97
C ASN A 41 7.56 -19.07 12.39
N ALA A 42 6.53 -18.62 13.11
CA ALA A 42 5.70 -17.47 12.68
C ALA A 42 6.52 -16.19 12.59
N SER A 43 7.33 -15.89 13.59
CA SER A 43 8.20 -14.69 13.61
C SER A 43 9.22 -14.70 12.47
N ARG A 44 9.85 -15.85 12.21
CA ARG A 44 10.78 -16.02 11.08
C ARG A 44 10.07 -15.82 9.75
N LEU A 45 8.91 -16.42 9.55
CA LEU A 45 8.13 -16.24 8.31
C LEU A 45 7.82 -14.77 8.02
N ILE A 46 7.41 -14.02 9.05
CA ILE A 46 7.14 -12.58 8.93
C ILE A 46 8.42 -11.82 8.57
N TYR A 47 9.53 -12.10 9.26
CA TYR A 47 10.79 -11.44 9.01
C TYR A 47 11.33 -11.73 7.60
N ASP A 48 11.36 -13.00 7.19
CA ASP A 48 11.82 -13.41 5.87
C ASP A 48 10.97 -12.79 4.76
N THR A 49 9.67 -12.59 5.00
CA THR A 49 8.77 -11.92 4.06
C THR A 49 9.10 -10.43 3.96
N ARG A 50 9.36 -9.76 5.10
CA ARG A 50 9.81 -8.36 5.12
C ARG A 50 11.13 -8.19 4.39
N ASP A 51 12.09 -9.08 4.63
CA ASP A 51 13.41 -9.04 3.99
C ASP A 51 13.30 -9.15 2.46
N LYS A 52 12.52 -10.09 1.96
CA LYS A 52 12.24 -10.24 0.51
C LYS A 52 11.54 -9.02 -0.09
N LEU A 53 10.57 -8.44 0.62
CA LEU A 53 9.89 -7.23 0.14
C LEU A 53 10.81 -6.01 0.21
N ALA A 54 11.63 -5.87 1.24
CA ALA A 54 12.63 -4.83 1.34
C ALA A 54 13.61 -4.90 0.16
N ALA A 55 14.12 -6.08 -0.15
CA ALA A 55 14.97 -6.29 -1.32
C ALA A 55 14.26 -5.94 -2.64
N LEU A 56 12.98 -6.34 -2.80
CA LEU A 56 12.18 -6.04 -4.00
C LEU A 56 11.97 -4.53 -4.19
N PHE A 57 11.76 -3.79 -3.10
CA PHE A 57 11.53 -2.33 -3.13
C PHE A 57 12.81 -1.49 -2.96
N GLY A 58 13.97 -2.11 -2.87
CA GLY A 58 15.24 -1.41 -2.68
C GLY A 58 15.39 -0.74 -1.30
N SER A 59 14.64 -1.20 -0.30
CA SER A 59 14.79 -0.73 1.08
C SER A 59 15.98 -1.44 1.75
N PRO A 60 16.88 -0.71 2.42
CA PRO A 60 18.00 -1.33 3.13
C PRO A 60 17.60 -1.99 4.46
N ASP A 61 16.37 -1.77 4.93
CA ASP A 61 15.92 -2.16 6.25
C ASP A 61 14.54 -2.85 6.20
N PRO A 62 14.47 -4.17 6.49
CA PRO A 62 13.23 -4.93 6.52
C PRO A 62 12.20 -4.42 7.56
N SER A 63 12.64 -3.73 8.62
CA SER A 63 11.76 -3.16 9.64
C SER A 63 10.86 -2.06 9.11
N ARG A 64 11.22 -1.44 7.98
CA ARG A 64 10.40 -0.45 7.27
C ARG A 64 9.24 -1.05 6.48
N ILE A 65 9.19 -2.37 6.35
CA ILE A 65 8.06 -3.06 5.71
C ILE A 65 7.00 -3.34 6.78
N VAL A 66 5.85 -2.70 6.64
CA VAL A 66 4.70 -2.86 7.55
C VAL A 66 3.57 -3.53 6.79
N PHE A 67 2.95 -4.54 7.39
CA PHE A 67 1.78 -5.22 6.83
C PHE A 67 0.50 -4.55 7.29
N ALA A 68 -0.46 -4.47 6.39
CA ALA A 68 -1.83 -4.05 6.65
C ALA A 68 -2.81 -5.13 6.16
N CYS A 69 -4.06 -5.08 6.59
CA CYS A 69 -5.07 -6.08 6.20
C CYS A 69 -5.40 -6.04 4.72
N ASN A 70 -5.27 -4.86 4.11
CA ASN A 70 -5.52 -4.64 2.67
C ASN A 70 -4.88 -3.32 2.19
N ALA A 71 -4.89 -3.09 0.88
CA ALA A 71 -4.36 -1.87 0.27
C ALA A 71 -5.07 -0.59 0.76
N THR A 72 -6.37 -0.64 1.04
CA THR A 72 -7.12 0.52 1.54
C THR A 72 -6.59 0.97 2.90
N GLU A 73 -6.37 0.04 3.83
CA GLU A 73 -5.80 0.34 5.14
C GLU A 73 -4.37 0.88 5.00
N ALA A 74 -3.53 0.23 4.18
CA ALA A 74 -2.16 0.67 3.95
C ALA A 74 -2.09 2.10 3.40
N LEU A 75 -2.92 2.43 2.40
CA LEU A 75 -3.01 3.78 1.82
C LEU A 75 -3.52 4.81 2.83
N ASN A 76 -4.53 4.46 3.64
CA ASN A 76 -5.02 5.36 4.68
C ASN A 76 -3.95 5.64 5.75
N ILE A 77 -3.22 4.60 6.21
CA ILE A 77 -2.11 4.78 7.15
C ILE A 77 -1.05 5.70 6.55
N ALA A 78 -0.66 5.49 5.29
CA ALA A 78 0.34 6.29 4.62
C ALA A 78 -0.10 7.75 4.45
N ILE A 79 -1.32 7.98 3.95
CA ILE A 79 -1.84 9.33 3.71
C ILE A 79 -2.01 10.10 5.03
N HIS A 80 -2.61 9.47 6.05
CA HIS A 80 -2.80 10.13 7.34
C HIS A 80 -1.48 10.38 8.08
N GLY A 81 -0.48 9.52 7.89
CA GLY A 81 0.84 9.66 8.52
C GLY A 81 1.78 10.64 7.82
N ALA A 82 1.67 10.78 6.48
CA ALA A 82 2.58 11.60 5.70
C ALA A 82 2.05 13.01 5.40
N VAL A 83 0.72 13.20 5.37
CA VAL A 83 0.09 14.47 4.99
C VAL A 83 -0.40 15.22 6.22
N HIS A 84 0.06 16.47 6.40
CA HIS A 84 -0.29 17.32 7.54
C HIS A 84 -1.14 18.53 7.11
N THR A 85 -1.84 19.13 8.05
CA THR A 85 -2.62 20.36 7.83
C THR A 85 -1.72 21.49 7.35
N GLY A 86 -2.17 22.23 6.33
CA GLY A 86 -1.42 23.32 5.71
C GLY A 86 -0.46 22.89 4.59
N GLU A 87 -0.28 21.60 4.39
CA GLU A 87 0.47 21.07 3.25
C GLU A 87 -0.38 20.97 1.99
N HIS A 88 0.29 20.94 0.85
CA HIS A 88 -0.31 20.72 -0.45
C HIS A 88 -0.02 19.30 -0.94
N VAL A 89 -1.03 18.64 -1.47
CA VAL A 89 -0.94 17.28 -2.02
C VAL A 89 -1.40 17.28 -3.47
N ILE A 90 -0.70 16.55 -4.32
CA ILE A 90 -1.08 16.33 -5.70
C ILE A 90 -1.50 14.88 -5.88
N THR A 91 -2.66 14.67 -6.48
CA THR A 91 -3.17 13.34 -6.85
C THR A 91 -3.69 13.33 -8.28
N THR A 92 -4.23 12.22 -8.76
CA THR A 92 -4.76 12.12 -10.12
C THR A 92 -6.27 11.87 -10.15
N ALA A 93 -6.93 12.21 -11.25
CA ALA A 93 -8.36 11.97 -11.43
C ALA A 93 -8.72 10.48 -11.60
N CYS A 94 -7.73 9.60 -11.78
CA CYS A 94 -7.93 8.16 -11.97
C CYS A 94 -7.64 7.34 -10.72
N GLU A 95 -7.56 7.98 -9.56
CA GLU A 95 -7.28 7.29 -8.30
C GLU A 95 -8.48 6.50 -7.79
N HIS A 96 -8.17 5.45 -7.06
CA HIS A 96 -9.18 4.68 -6.34
C HIS A 96 -9.69 5.44 -5.10
N ASN A 97 -10.91 5.15 -4.67
CA ASN A 97 -11.52 5.74 -3.46
C ASN A 97 -10.68 5.57 -2.17
N SER A 98 -9.83 4.55 -2.09
CA SER A 98 -8.91 4.37 -0.97
C SER A 98 -7.82 5.44 -0.87
N VAL A 99 -7.60 6.20 -1.95
CA VAL A 99 -6.73 7.39 -2.00
C VAL A 99 -7.56 8.66 -1.87
N LEU A 100 -8.62 8.80 -2.70
CA LEU A 100 -9.39 10.06 -2.76
C LEU A 100 -10.13 10.37 -1.46
N ARG A 101 -10.77 9.38 -0.82
CA ARG A 101 -11.53 9.62 0.43
C ARG A 101 -10.68 10.18 1.56
N PRO A 102 -9.53 9.58 1.95
CA PRO A 102 -8.70 10.18 2.98
C PRO A 102 -8.13 11.54 2.59
N LEU A 103 -7.86 11.80 1.28
CA LEU A 103 -7.41 13.11 0.82
C LEU A 103 -8.50 14.18 0.93
N TYR A 104 -9.76 13.88 0.59
CA TYR A 104 -10.89 14.81 0.79
C TYR A 104 -11.10 15.11 2.28
N LEU A 105 -10.98 14.12 3.17
CA LEU A 105 -11.05 14.38 4.61
C LEU A 105 -9.90 15.27 5.10
N LYS A 106 -8.71 15.14 4.52
CA LYS A 106 -7.58 16.04 4.79
C LYS A 106 -7.84 17.46 4.27
N GLU A 107 -8.44 17.59 3.10
CA GLU A 107 -8.84 18.88 2.53
C GLU A 107 -9.83 19.62 3.44
N GLU A 108 -10.83 18.93 4.01
CA GLU A 108 -11.77 19.50 5.01
C GLU A 108 -11.05 20.02 6.26
N THR A 109 -9.86 19.50 6.58
CA THR A 109 -9.05 19.87 7.74
C THR A 109 -7.88 20.80 7.41
N GLY A 110 -7.88 21.40 6.19
CA GLY A 110 -6.95 22.44 5.81
C GLY A 110 -5.72 21.99 5.01
N THR A 111 -5.72 20.78 4.49
CA THR A 111 -4.74 20.36 3.47
C THR A 111 -5.20 20.88 2.11
N GLU A 112 -4.29 21.39 1.29
CA GLU A 112 -4.58 21.84 -0.05
C GLU A 112 -4.46 20.67 -1.04
N LEU A 113 -5.49 20.41 -1.87
CA LEU A 113 -5.52 19.28 -2.79
C LEU A 113 -5.54 19.75 -4.25
N THR A 114 -4.61 19.24 -5.05
CA THR A 114 -4.64 19.41 -6.51
C THR A 114 -4.84 18.05 -7.18
N ILE A 115 -5.86 17.97 -8.05
CA ILE A 115 -6.17 16.75 -8.80
C ILE A 115 -5.76 16.95 -10.25
N ILE A 116 -4.76 16.21 -10.72
CA ILE A 116 -4.32 16.21 -12.12
C ILE A 116 -5.38 15.51 -12.98
N PRO A 117 -5.96 16.18 -13.99
CA PRO A 117 -7.00 15.61 -14.81
C PRO A 117 -6.48 14.55 -15.78
N ALA A 118 -7.37 13.68 -16.22
CA ALA A 118 -7.16 12.77 -17.35
C ALA A 118 -7.70 13.37 -18.65
N ASP A 119 -7.25 12.85 -19.78
CA ASP A 119 -7.85 13.12 -21.08
C ASP A 119 -9.08 12.22 -21.33
N GLU A 120 -9.75 12.39 -22.47
CA GLU A 120 -10.93 11.62 -22.88
C GLU A 120 -10.66 10.10 -23.03
N LYS A 121 -9.37 9.71 -23.13
CA LYS A 121 -8.92 8.31 -23.20
C LYS A 121 -8.46 7.77 -21.83
N GLY A 122 -8.68 8.53 -20.75
CA GLY A 122 -8.28 8.16 -19.39
C GLY A 122 -6.77 8.26 -19.11
N ARG A 123 -6.00 8.97 -19.94
CA ARG A 123 -4.56 9.15 -19.73
C ARG A 123 -4.32 10.41 -18.88
N ILE A 124 -3.57 10.26 -17.78
CA ILE A 124 -3.24 11.37 -16.90
C ILE A 124 -2.38 12.39 -17.62
N ARG A 125 -2.71 13.69 -17.46
CA ARG A 125 -1.98 14.81 -18.03
C ARG A 125 -0.74 15.16 -17.23
N TYR A 126 0.24 14.26 -17.17
CA TYR A 126 1.46 14.39 -16.36
C TYR A 126 2.27 15.67 -16.60
N HIS A 127 2.15 16.30 -17.78
CA HIS A 127 2.79 17.58 -18.06
C HIS A 127 2.32 18.71 -17.14
N LEU A 128 1.15 18.57 -16.50
CA LEU A 128 0.64 19.53 -15.52
C LEU A 128 1.25 19.34 -14.12
N LEU A 129 1.91 18.20 -13.86
CA LEU A 129 2.44 17.88 -12.52
C LEU A 129 3.43 18.95 -12.04
N ASN A 130 4.43 19.27 -12.87
CA ASN A 130 5.44 20.27 -12.51
C ASN A 130 4.86 21.66 -12.27
N ALA A 131 3.84 22.05 -13.05
CA ALA A 131 3.14 23.34 -12.88
C ALA A 131 2.25 23.35 -11.62
N SER A 132 1.89 22.21 -11.09
CA SER A 132 1.06 22.07 -9.88
C SER A 132 1.88 22.02 -8.58
N LEU A 133 3.20 21.91 -8.66
CA LEU A 133 4.08 21.90 -7.48
C LEU A 133 4.04 23.27 -6.79
N LYS A 134 3.96 23.25 -5.46
CA LYS A 134 3.97 24.42 -4.59
C LYS A 134 5.08 24.30 -3.55
N PRO A 135 5.51 25.38 -2.91
CA PRO A 135 6.55 25.34 -1.86
C PRO A 135 6.20 24.41 -0.68
N ASN A 136 4.90 24.24 -0.41
CA ASN A 136 4.37 23.39 0.66
C ASN A 136 3.85 22.02 0.15
N THR A 137 4.22 21.59 -1.06
CA THR A 137 3.89 20.24 -1.55
C THR A 137 4.68 19.20 -0.76
N ALA A 138 3.95 18.27 -0.11
CA ALA A 138 4.49 17.18 0.71
C ALA A 138 5.01 16.00 -0.13
#